data_adb3cd6c43e33ac49f04c9c003e60e17
#
_entry.id   adb3cd6c43e33ac49f04c9c003e60e17
#
_cell.length_a   1.000
_cell.length_b   1.000
_cell.length_c   1.000
_cell.angle_alpha   90.00
_cell.angle_beta   90.00
_cell.angle_gamma   90.00
#
_symmetry.space_group_name_H-M   'P 1'
#
loop_
_entity.id
_entity.type
_entity.pdbx_description
1 polymer ?
#
loop_
_entity_poly.entity_id
_entity_poly.type
_entity_poly.pdbx_seq_one_letter_code
_entity_poly.pdbx_strand_id
1 'polypeptide(L)'
;MIRVLLLLSCFWAIQSHAELKCEVDLNFGLVVNDTQIRVINESHTVYQINHANQLIVRGEWLTLGEEQQLQLSEYAKGLHYVVPKMILLATEGVDLAVGTVEHVYVGLVGQEHKSYDKLQSSLQRVQRRIKEKFIHAGNNFYMGPGRLENVDDLVDRELEEQIEAAINTSLGGVL
;
A
#
# COMPACT_ATOMS: atom_id res chain seq x y z
N MET A 1 15.13 50.64 4.07
CA MET A 1 15.88 49.46 4.56
C MET A 1 14.98 48.42 5.25
N ILE A 2 14.01 48.77 6.07
CA ILE A 2 13.13 47.80 6.78
C ILE A 2 12.27 46.91 5.82
N ARG A 3 11.83 47.44 4.68
CA ARG A 3 11.00 46.68 3.70
C ARG A 3 11.77 45.59 2.94
N VAL A 4 13.08 45.71 2.81
CA VAL A 4 13.92 44.70 2.16
C VAL A 4 14.21 43.54 3.13
N LEU A 5 14.37 43.85 4.42
CA LEU A 5 14.57 42.81 5.45
C LEU A 5 13.35 41.90 5.62
N LEU A 6 12.12 42.42 5.48
CA LEU A 6 10.89 41.66 5.55
C LEU A 6 10.71 40.70 4.36
N LEU A 7 11.24 41.04 3.18
CA LEU A 7 11.15 40.13 2.03
C LEU A 7 12.20 39.00 2.09
N LEU A 8 13.35 39.20 2.74
CA LEU A 8 14.34 38.16 2.94
C LEU A 8 13.91 37.11 3.97
N SER A 9 13.09 37.46 4.97
CA SER A 9 12.63 36.53 5.98
C SER A 9 11.58 35.51 5.45
N CYS A 10 10.85 35.84 4.39
CA CYS A 10 9.91 34.90 3.75
C CYS A 10 10.59 33.81 2.92
N PHE A 11 11.84 33.99 2.51
CA PHE A 11 12.56 33.00 1.69
C PHE A 11 13.14 31.82 2.51
N TRP A 12 13.23 31.93 3.82
CA TRP A 12 13.76 30.87 4.70
C TRP A 12 12.69 29.94 5.25
N ALA A 13 11.41 30.21 4.99
CA ALA A 13 10.29 29.41 5.53
C ALA A 13 9.86 28.23 4.64
N ILE A 14 10.51 27.99 3.48
CA ILE A 14 10.07 26.98 2.48
C ILE A 14 10.82 25.64 2.61
N GLN A 15 11.62 25.44 3.64
CA GLN A 15 12.35 24.18 3.82
C GLN A 15 11.79 23.28 4.94
N SER A 16 10.51 23.33 5.22
CA SER A 16 9.88 22.25 6.00
C SER A 16 9.52 21.11 5.06
N HIS A 17 10.48 20.25 4.74
CA HIS A 17 10.19 18.91 4.25
C HIS A 17 9.49 18.15 5.39
N ALA A 18 8.16 18.16 5.37
CA ALA A 18 7.39 17.22 6.16
C ALA A 18 7.57 15.83 5.52
N GLU A 19 8.64 15.15 5.89
CA GLU A 19 8.83 13.74 5.58
C GLU A 19 7.78 12.97 6.38
N LEU A 20 6.64 12.71 5.76
CA LEU A 20 5.60 11.82 6.30
C LEU A 20 6.15 10.39 6.26
N LYS A 21 6.97 10.02 7.24
CA LYS A 21 7.31 8.63 7.50
C LYS A 21 6.14 7.99 8.23
N CYS A 22 5.22 7.38 7.48
CA CYS A 22 4.29 6.40 8.03
C CYS A 22 4.99 5.04 8.08
N GLU A 23 5.67 4.75 9.18
CA GLU A 23 6.22 3.43 9.46
C GLU A 23 5.14 2.60 10.14
N VAL A 24 4.57 1.63 9.43
CA VAL A 24 3.64 0.65 9.99
C VAL A 24 4.39 -0.66 10.09
N ASP A 25 4.90 -0.96 11.27
CA ASP A 25 5.56 -2.24 11.56
C ASP A 25 4.52 -3.29 11.97
N LEU A 26 4.29 -4.26 11.10
CA LEU A 26 3.45 -5.42 11.37
C LEU A 26 4.34 -6.61 11.68
N ASN A 27 4.52 -6.92 12.96
CA ASN A 27 5.30 -8.09 13.40
C ASN A 27 4.64 -9.43 13.03
N PHE A 28 3.36 -9.42 12.69
CA PHE A 28 2.56 -10.60 12.37
C PHE A 28 1.77 -10.41 11.08
N GLY A 29 1.53 -11.49 10.36
CA GLY A 29 0.57 -11.52 9.28
C GLY A 29 -0.86 -11.55 9.81
N LEU A 30 -1.77 -10.81 9.17
CA LEU A 30 -3.19 -10.81 9.47
C LEU A 30 -3.96 -11.30 8.25
N VAL A 31 -4.79 -12.32 8.44
CA VAL A 31 -5.73 -12.81 7.43
C VAL A 31 -7.14 -12.60 7.95
N VAL A 32 -7.96 -11.93 7.17
CA VAL A 32 -9.38 -11.69 7.47
C VAL A 32 -10.20 -12.20 6.31
N ASN A 33 -11.17 -13.05 6.58
CA ASN A 33 -12.17 -13.49 5.62
C ASN A 33 -13.54 -13.58 6.30
N ASP A 34 -14.57 -13.93 5.54
CA ASP A 34 -15.96 -13.96 6.03
C ASP A 34 -16.20 -14.92 7.23
N THR A 35 -15.31 -15.90 7.42
CA THR A 35 -15.50 -16.96 8.42
C THR A 35 -14.55 -16.87 9.61
N GLN A 36 -13.41 -16.17 9.47
CA GLN A 36 -12.39 -16.17 10.50
C GLN A 36 -11.40 -15.02 10.34
N ILE A 37 -10.78 -14.69 11.45
CA ILE A 37 -9.61 -13.82 11.53
C ILE A 37 -8.44 -14.67 12.01
N ARG A 38 -7.29 -14.61 11.35
CA ARG A 38 -6.08 -15.33 11.78
C ARG A 38 -4.91 -14.38 11.87
N VAL A 39 -4.18 -14.48 12.96
CA VAL A 39 -2.87 -13.84 13.13
C VAL A 39 -1.80 -14.90 12.89
N ILE A 40 -0.91 -14.64 11.97
CA ILE A 40 0.08 -15.59 11.47
C ILE A 40 1.48 -15.05 11.80
N ASN A 41 2.33 -15.91 12.38
CA ASN A 41 3.74 -15.66 12.53
C ASN A 41 4.49 -16.64 11.61
N GLU A 42 5.25 -16.09 10.66
CA GLU A 42 5.88 -16.86 9.57
C GLU A 42 4.87 -17.73 8.81
N SER A 43 4.79 -19.03 9.08
CA SER A 43 3.85 -19.96 8.47
C SER A 43 2.83 -20.55 9.45
N HIS A 44 2.83 -20.10 10.72
CA HIS A 44 1.99 -20.70 11.76
C HIS A 44 0.92 -19.73 12.24
N THR A 45 -0.33 -20.21 12.38
CA THR A 45 -1.41 -19.46 13.01
C THR A 45 -1.17 -19.39 14.52
N VAL A 46 -0.97 -18.19 15.04
CA VAL A 46 -0.78 -17.93 16.48
C VAL A 46 -2.12 -17.75 17.17
N TYR A 47 -2.99 -16.93 16.56
CA TYR A 47 -4.34 -16.67 17.06
C TYR A 47 -5.34 -16.82 15.92
N GLN A 48 -6.52 -17.31 16.27
CA GLN A 48 -7.65 -17.39 15.36
C GLN A 48 -8.94 -17.02 16.10
N ILE A 49 -9.76 -16.20 15.46
CA ILE A 49 -11.12 -15.90 15.90
C ILE A 49 -12.03 -16.47 14.82
N ASN A 50 -12.90 -17.39 15.17
CA ASN A 50 -13.84 -17.98 14.23
C ASN A 50 -15.14 -17.15 14.10
N HIS A 51 -16.02 -17.56 13.20
CA HIS A 51 -17.32 -16.91 12.96
C HIS A 51 -18.25 -16.84 14.19
N ALA A 52 -18.04 -17.72 15.17
CA ALA A 52 -18.76 -17.71 16.45
C ALA A 52 -18.09 -16.83 17.51
N ASN A 53 -17.11 -16.02 17.13
CA ASN A 53 -16.28 -15.18 18.01
C ASN A 53 -15.57 -15.99 19.12
N GLN A 54 -15.18 -17.22 18.83
CA GLN A 54 -14.40 -18.05 19.75
C GLN A 54 -12.93 -17.88 19.46
N LEU A 55 -12.12 -17.73 20.52
CA LEU A 55 -10.68 -17.55 20.42
C LEU A 55 -9.98 -18.91 20.46
N ILE A 56 -9.10 -19.12 19.50
CA ILE A 56 -8.22 -20.29 19.42
C ILE A 56 -6.79 -19.75 19.47
N VAL A 57 -5.99 -20.24 20.39
CA VAL A 57 -4.59 -19.87 20.58
C VAL A 57 -3.72 -21.09 20.39
N ARG A 58 -2.85 -21.07 19.38
CA ARG A 58 -1.95 -22.20 19.04
C ARG A 58 -2.68 -23.53 18.88
N GLY A 59 -3.92 -23.48 18.34
CA GLY A 59 -4.75 -24.66 18.12
C GLY A 59 -5.63 -25.07 19.29
N GLU A 60 -5.54 -24.43 20.44
CA GLU A 60 -6.35 -24.70 21.62
C GLU A 60 -7.45 -23.67 21.82
N TRP A 61 -8.66 -24.14 22.15
CA TRP A 61 -9.80 -23.29 22.47
C TRP A 61 -9.60 -22.61 23.81
N LEU A 62 -9.74 -21.27 23.81
CA LEU A 62 -9.65 -20.50 25.05
C LEU A 62 -11.05 -20.16 25.56
N THR A 63 -11.34 -20.57 26.81
CA THR A 63 -12.58 -20.17 27.49
C THR A 63 -12.42 -18.76 28.03
N LEU A 64 -13.28 -17.85 27.59
CA LEU A 64 -13.29 -16.45 27.99
C LEU A 64 -14.45 -16.17 28.95
N GLY A 65 -14.26 -15.23 29.88
CA GLY A 65 -15.35 -14.67 30.67
C GLY A 65 -16.26 -13.78 29.82
N GLU A 66 -17.45 -13.47 30.32
CA GLU A 66 -18.47 -12.71 29.57
C GLU A 66 -17.95 -11.37 29.04
N GLU A 67 -17.23 -10.59 29.86
CA GLU A 67 -16.67 -9.31 29.47
C GLU A 67 -15.60 -9.49 28.38
N GLN A 68 -14.72 -10.47 28.50
CA GLN A 68 -13.69 -10.78 27.51
C GLN A 68 -14.32 -11.24 26.18
N GLN A 69 -15.39 -12.02 26.25
CA GLN A 69 -16.13 -12.48 25.07
C GLN A 69 -16.77 -11.29 24.33
N LEU A 70 -17.31 -10.32 25.06
CA LEU A 70 -17.86 -9.11 24.47
C LEU A 70 -16.76 -8.30 23.77
N GLN A 71 -15.62 -8.07 24.44
CA GLN A 71 -14.48 -7.35 23.87
C GLN A 71 -13.93 -8.06 22.63
N LEU A 72 -13.82 -9.39 22.64
CA LEU A 72 -13.38 -10.16 21.48
C LEU A 72 -14.34 -10.01 20.30
N SER A 73 -15.65 -10.03 20.56
CA SER A 73 -16.67 -9.83 19.54
C SER A 73 -16.59 -8.44 18.91
N GLU A 74 -16.40 -7.39 19.70
CA GLU A 74 -16.23 -6.02 19.20
C GLU A 74 -14.95 -5.89 18.40
N TYR A 75 -13.85 -6.47 18.87
CA TYR A 75 -12.58 -6.49 18.15
C TYR A 75 -12.70 -7.20 16.80
N ALA A 76 -13.33 -8.38 16.76
CA ALA A 76 -13.56 -9.11 15.52
C ALA A 76 -14.39 -8.29 14.51
N LYS A 77 -15.48 -7.67 14.97
CA LYS A 77 -16.30 -6.76 14.13
C LYS A 77 -15.48 -5.60 13.59
N GLY A 78 -14.62 -5.01 14.44
CA GLY A 78 -13.72 -3.94 14.04
C GLY A 78 -12.77 -4.37 12.92
N LEU A 79 -12.13 -5.54 13.03
CA LEU A 79 -11.22 -6.06 12.02
C LEU A 79 -11.94 -6.40 10.71
N HIS A 80 -13.10 -7.03 10.75
CA HIS A 80 -13.91 -7.32 9.56
C HIS A 80 -14.35 -6.03 8.83
N TYR A 81 -14.52 -4.93 9.55
CA TYR A 81 -14.87 -3.65 8.96
C TYR A 81 -13.65 -2.88 8.42
N VAL A 82 -12.57 -2.82 9.21
CA VAL A 82 -11.42 -1.95 8.91
C VAL A 82 -10.50 -2.56 7.86
N VAL A 83 -10.16 -3.85 7.99
CA VAL A 83 -9.16 -4.49 7.12
C VAL A 83 -9.54 -4.45 5.63
N PRO A 84 -10.75 -4.83 5.21
CA PRO A 84 -11.15 -4.73 3.82
C PRO A 84 -11.08 -3.28 3.29
N LYS A 85 -11.48 -2.30 4.12
CA LYS A 85 -11.44 -0.88 3.73
C LYS A 85 -10.02 -0.35 3.58
N MET A 86 -9.11 -0.73 4.47
CA MET A 86 -7.70 -0.35 4.34
C MET A 86 -7.09 -0.91 3.05
N ILE A 87 -7.39 -2.17 2.73
CA ILE A 87 -6.90 -2.80 1.51
C ILE A 87 -7.52 -2.15 0.26
N LEU A 88 -8.81 -1.82 0.30
CA LEU A 88 -9.46 -1.09 -0.78
C LEU A 88 -8.78 0.25 -1.03
N LEU A 89 -8.56 1.05 0.03
CA LEU A 89 -7.86 2.33 -0.08
C LEU A 89 -6.44 2.18 -0.62
N ALA A 90 -5.71 1.17 -0.18
CA ALA A 90 -4.37 0.90 -0.69
C ALA A 90 -4.39 0.55 -2.18
N THR A 91 -5.33 -0.29 -2.62
CA THR A 91 -5.46 -0.66 -4.04
C THR A 91 -5.95 0.49 -4.92
N GLU A 92 -6.86 1.33 -4.44
CA GLU A 92 -7.28 2.56 -5.13
C GLU A 92 -6.13 3.57 -5.23
N GLY A 93 -5.31 3.68 -4.18
CA GLY A 93 -4.10 4.50 -4.20
C GLY A 93 -3.10 4.06 -5.26
N VAL A 94 -2.92 2.75 -5.44
CA VAL A 94 -2.08 2.18 -6.51
C VAL A 94 -2.66 2.50 -7.88
N ASP A 95 -3.97 2.37 -8.07
CA ASP A 95 -4.62 2.67 -9.34
C ASP A 95 -4.45 4.15 -9.71
N LEU A 96 -4.57 5.04 -8.73
CA LEU A 96 -4.32 6.47 -8.92
C LEU A 96 -2.85 6.77 -9.27
N ALA A 97 -1.91 6.13 -8.57
CA ALA A 97 -0.48 6.30 -8.82
C ALA A 97 -0.10 5.84 -10.24
N VAL A 98 -0.58 4.66 -10.65
CA VAL A 98 -0.37 4.12 -11.99
C VAL A 98 -0.94 5.06 -13.05
N GLY A 99 -2.18 5.53 -12.89
CA GLY A 99 -2.79 6.49 -13.80
C GLY A 99 -2.04 7.82 -13.86
N THR A 100 -1.48 8.28 -12.76
CA THR A 100 -0.66 9.51 -12.72
C THR A 100 0.63 9.35 -13.52
N VAL A 101 1.35 8.23 -13.33
CA VAL A 101 2.58 7.94 -14.10
C VAL A 101 2.28 7.87 -15.59
N GLU A 102 1.20 7.20 -15.98
CA GLU A 102 0.75 7.11 -17.37
C GLU A 102 0.48 8.50 -17.97
N HIS A 103 -0.26 9.35 -17.26
CA HIS A 103 -0.57 10.71 -17.70
C HIS A 103 0.68 11.57 -17.87
N VAL A 104 1.61 11.50 -16.93
CA VAL A 104 2.88 12.23 -17.00
C VAL A 104 3.68 11.75 -18.21
N TYR A 105 3.77 10.45 -18.42
CA TYR A 105 4.49 9.88 -19.55
C TYR A 105 3.89 10.34 -20.90
N VAL A 106 2.57 10.25 -21.05
CA VAL A 106 1.87 10.71 -22.26
C VAL A 106 2.10 12.22 -22.48
N GLY A 107 2.12 13.00 -21.40
CA GLY A 107 2.42 14.43 -21.47
C GLY A 107 3.84 14.75 -21.96
N LEU A 108 4.80 13.88 -21.66
CA LEU A 108 6.22 14.07 -22.04
C LEU A 108 6.52 13.63 -23.48
N VAL A 109 6.04 12.46 -23.89
CA VAL A 109 6.46 11.82 -25.17
C VAL A 109 5.30 11.54 -26.13
N GLY A 110 4.07 11.66 -25.68
CA GLY A 110 2.86 11.35 -26.47
C GLY A 110 2.47 9.88 -26.43
N GLN A 111 1.18 9.62 -26.65
CA GLN A 111 0.60 8.28 -26.61
C GLN A 111 1.04 7.39 -27.78
N GLU A 112 1.43 7.99 -28.91
CA GLU A 112 1.89 7.26 -30.10
C GLU A 112 3.37 6.88 -30.04
N HIS A 113 4.04 7.17 -28.91
CA HIS A 113 5.43 6.82 -28.74
C HIS A 113 5.62 5.30 -28.66
N LYS A 114 6.66 4.78 -29.33
CA LYS A 114 6.94 3.33 -29.45
C LYS A 114 7.06 2.60 -28.11
N SER A 115 7.39 3.32 -27.04
CA SER A 115 7.55 2.74 -25.70
C SER A 115 6.27 2.77 -24.87
N TYR A 116 5.18 3.37 -25.37
CA TYR A 116 3.94 3.49 -24.61
C TYR A 116 3.35 2.13 -24.22
N ASP A 117 3.28 1.19 -25.16
CA ASP A 117 2.76 -0.16 -24.91
C ASP A 117 3.59 -0.91 -23.86
N LYS A 118 4.92 -0.71 -23.86
CA LYS A 118 5.81 -1.30 -22.86
C LYS A 118 5.59 -0.70 -21.49
N LEU A 119 5.49 0.64 -21.41
CA LEU A 119 5.17 1.32 -20.15
C LEU A 119 3.85 0.80 -19.58
N GLN A 120 2.79 0.79 -20.36
CA GLN A 120 1.47 0.33 -19.94
C GLN A 120 1.52 -1.12 -19.43
N SER A 121 2.23 -2.01 -20.13
CA SER A 121 2.41 -3.39 -19.71
C SER A 121 3.15 -3.49 -18.37
N SER A 122 4.18 -2.67 -18.15
CA SER A 122 4.95 -2.63 -16.90
C SER A 122 4.11 -2.09 -15.75
N LEU A 123 3.38 -1.00 -15.95
CA LEU A 123 2.45 -0.44 -14.96
C LEU A 123 1.37 -1.44 -14.55
N GLN A 124 0.78 -2.15 -15.51
CA GLN A 124 -0.20 -3.21 -15.23
C GLN A 124 0.39 -4.37 -14.43
N ARG A 125 1.66 -4.75 -14.69
CA ARG A 125 2.34 -5.78 -13.88
C ARG A 125 2.53 -5.33 -12.44
N VAL A 126 3.00 -4.12 -12.22
CA VAL A 126 3.18 -3.52 -10.88
C VAL A 126 1.85 -3.48 -10.14
N GLN A 127 0.81 -2.94 -10.77
CA GLN A 127 -0.54 -2.87 -10.21
C GLN A 127 -1.06 -4.24 -9.77
N ARG A 128 -0.92 -5.26 -10.63
CA ARG A 128 -1.35 -6.63 -10.33
C ARG A 128 -0.55 -7.22 -9.17
N ARG A 129 0.78 -7.11 -9.16
CA ARG A 129 1.64 -7.60 -8.07
C ARG A 129 1.26 -7.00 -6.71
N ILE A 130 0.95 -5.71 -6.68
CA ILE A 130 0.53 -5.04 -5.44
C ILE A 130 -0.83 -5.58 -5.00
N LYS A 131 -1.81 -5.66 -5.90
CA LYS A 131 -3.15 -6.19 -5.58
C LYS A 131 -3.09 -7.63 -5.08
N GLU A 132 -2.30 -8.49 -5.72
CA GLU A 132 -2.12 -9.90 -5.34
C GLU A 132 -1.48 -10.07 -3.94
N LYS A 133 -0.73 -9.07 -3.45
CA LYS A 133 -0.19 -9.11 -2.09
C LYS A 133 -1.25 -8.96 -1.00
N PHE A 134 -2.33 -8.26 -1.28
CA PHE A 134 -3.37 -7.93 -0.29
C PHE A 134 -4.64 -8.75 -0.44
N ILE A 135 -4.98 -9.17 -1.65
CA ILE A 135 -6.24 -9.84 -1.96
C ILE A 135 -5.94 -11.20 -2.55
N HIS A 136 -6.33 -12.26 -1.83
CA HIS A 136 -6.25 -13.63 -2.29
C HIS A 136 -7.63 -14.13 -2.74
N ALA A 137 -7.66 -15.23 -3.49
CA ALA A 137 -8.91 -15.85 -3.94
C ALA A 137 -9.87 -16.12 -2.78
N GLY A 138 -11.18 -15.88 -2.99
CA GLY A 138 -12.23 -16.14 -2.00
C GLY A 138 -12.36 -15.05 -0.93
N ASN A 139 -12.21 -13.76 -1.26
CA ASN A 139 -12.33 -12.65 -0.30
C ASN A 139 -11.43 -12.79 0.95
N ASN A 140 -10.25 -13.40 0.77
CA ASN A 140 -9.26 -13.43 1.82
C ASN A 140 -8.39 -12.16 1.74
N PHE A 141 -8.51 -11.31 2.73
CA PHE A 141 -7.65 -10.15 2.90
C PHE A 141 -6.42 -10.53 3.71
N TYR A 142 -5.24 -10.24 3.17
CA TYR A 142 -3.97 -10.57 3.81
C TYR A 142 -3.10 -9.34 3.97
N MET A 143 -2.65 -9.10 5.20
CA MET A 143 -1.64 -8.10 5.53
C MET A 143 -0.45 -8.83 6.15
N GLY A 144 0.67 -8.88 5.42
CA GLY A 144 1.89 -9.56 5.89
C GLY A 144 2.80 -8.66 6.73
N PRO A 145 3.65 -9.26 7.59
CA PRO A 145 4.67 -8.53 8.33
C PRO A 145 5.69 -7.93 7.35
N GLY A 146 6.17 -6.71 7.66
CA GLY A 146 7.29 -6.05 6.96
C GLY A 146 7.10 -5.78 5.46
N ARG A 147 5.91 -6.00 4.91
CA ARG A 147 5.72 -5.99 3.45
C ARG A 147 5.36 -4.62 2.86
N LEU A 148 5.21 -3.62 3.68
CA LEU A 148 5.03 -2.23 3.23
C LEU A 148 6.37 -1.50 3.06
N GLU A 149 7.47 -2.10 3.53
CA GLU A 149 8.80 -1.47 3.52
C GLU A 149 9.51 -1.52 2.16
N ASN A 150 9.20 -2.49 1.31
CA ASN A 150 9.90 -2.71 0.05
C ASN A 150 9.01 -2.37 -1.16
N VAL A 151 8.60 -1.10 -1.26
CA VAL A 151 7.92 -0.60 -2.48
C VAL A 151 8.89 -0.65 -3.67
N ASP A 152 10.18 -0.46 -3.43
CA ASP A 152 11.24 -0.51 -4.45
C ASP A 152 11.32 -1.88 -5.13
N ASP A 153 11.09 -2.98 -4.41
CA ASP A 153 11.05 -4.33 -4.99
C ASP A 153 9.85 -4.58 -5.92
N LEU A 154 8.86 -3.67 -5.91
CA LEU A 154 7.65 -3.75 -6.73
C LEU A 154 7.81 -3.04 -8.07
N VAL A 155 8.73 -2.08 -8.12
CA VAL A 155 9.04 -1.32 -9.34
C VAL A 155 10.08 -2.11 -10.13
N ASP A 156 9.70 -2.54 -11.33
CA ASP A 156 10.62 -3.24 -12.22
C ASP A 156 11.66 -2.23 -12.74
N ARG A 157 12.92 -2.64 -12.81
CA ARG A 157 13.98 -1.84 -13.46
C ARG A 157 13.58 -1.43 -14.89
N GLU A 158 12.79 -2.26 -15.57
CA GLU A 158 12.26 -1.95 -16.91
C GLU A 158 11.34 -0.71 -16.89
N LEU A 159 10.56 -0.50 -15.82
CA LEU A 159 9.73 0.69 -15.65
C LEU A 159 10.58 1.93 -15.40
N GLU A 160 11.61 1.83 -14.57
CA GLU A 160 12.56 2.92 -14.32
C GLU A 160 13.24 3.36 -15.60
N GLU A 161 13.81 2.41 -16.37
CA GLU A 161 14.47 2.69 -17.65
C GLU A 161 13.53 3.37 -18.65
N GLN A 162 12.24 3.02 -18.67
CA GLN A 162 11.25 3.63 -19.56
C GLN A 162 10.91 5.07 -19.14
N ILE A 163 10.78 5.32 -17.84
CA ILE A 163 10.54 6.67 -17.31
C ILE A 163 11.76 7.57 -17.57
N GLU A 164 12.97 7.09 -17.31
CA GLU A 164 14.20 7.82 -17.60
C GLU A 164 14.34 8.14 -19.10
N ALA A 165 14.08 7.16 -19.97
CA ALA A 165 14.10 7.36 -21.41
C ALA A 165 13.08 8.42 -21.87
N ALA A 166 11.89 8.47 -21.27
CA ALA A 166 10.88 9.47 -21.56
C ALA A 166 11.33 10.87 -21.14
N ILE A 167 11.88 11.00 -19.93
CA ILE A 167 12.41 12.27 -19.42
C ILE A 167 13.53 12.78 -20.32
N ASN A 168 14.49 11.91 -20.69
CA ASN A 168 15.61 12.29 -21.55
C ASN A 168 15.14 12.68 -22.96
N THR A 169 14.10 12.02 -23.49
CA THR A 169 13.53 12.36 -24.80
C THR A 169 12.86 13.73 -24.77
N SER A 170 12.13 14.03 -23.70
CA SER A 170 11.44 15.32 -23.53
C SER A 170 12.42 16.48 -23.35
N LEU A 171 13.55 16.26 -22.64
CA LEU A 171 14.59 17.26 -22.42
C LEU A 171 15.47 17.47 -23.67
N GLY A 172 15.70 16.42 -24.46
CA GLY A 172 16.49 16.47 -25.69
C GLY A 172 15.79 17.19 -26.84
N GLY A 173 14.48 17.39 -26.79
CA GLY A 173 13.72 18.16 -27.79
C GLY A 173 13.70 19.67 -27.54
N VAL A 174 14.35 20.17 -26.48
CA VAL A 174 14.39 21.60 -26.08
C VAL A 174 15.75 22.25 -26.44
N LEU A 175 16.69 21.50 -27.01
CA LEU A 175 17.96 22.01 -27.53
C LEU A 175 17.92 22.10 -29.06
#